data_ca1e48827d32372b417b878802a5c4c3
#
_entry.id   ca1e48827d32372b417b878802a5c4c3
#
_cell.length_a   1.000
_cell.length_b   1.000
_cell.length_c   1.000
_cell.angle_alpha   90.00
_cell.angle_beta   90.00
_cell.angle_gamma   90.00
#
_symmetry.space_group_name_H-M   'P 1'
#
loop_
_entity.id
_entity.type
_entity.pdbx_description
1 polymer ?
#
loop_
_entity_poly.entity_id
_entity_poly.type
_entity_poly.pdbx_seq_one_letter_code
_entity_poly.pdbx_strand_id
1 'polypeptide(L)'
;KGSMYRYFQDIKRNTMFDSTVMRFFPFIFFKLGRTDLTQAEIQKGISFELARKKRKYFYIKYFWPFYEAFLHILFVIYYRRFTYVISKRMPDLICIWNGHRLPEYAIKLIAKKNNIRLAFFENGLLPDSTTVDPNGVNDLNSVPREKEFYENYAPSGKNLNLEIQQRASIKSKKRYSKSPELYEDLPEKFIYVPFQVNHDSQVLLNSPRVNSMDELFQWLDYSIKKTEDKDLFFV
;
A
#
# COMPACT_ATOMS: atom_id res chain seq x y z
N LYS A 1 -6.52 6.80 24.86
CA LYS A 1 -7.08 5.69 24.01
C LYS A 1 -8.50 5.97 23.47
N GLY A 2 -9.20 7.04 23.86
CA GLY A 2 -10.62 7.28 23.52
C GLY A 2 -10.90 8.25 22.37
N SER A 3 -10.02 9.20 22.04
CA SER A 3 -10.39 10.31 21.15
C SER A 3 -10.30 9.96 19.67
N MET A 4 -9.27 9.24 19.23
CA MET A 4 -9.09 8.89 17.81
C MET A 4 -10.07 7.82 17.35
N TYR A 5 -10.38 6.85 18.22
CA TYR A 5 -11.38 5.81 17.93
C TYR A 5 -12.80 6.40 17.83
N ARG A 6 -13.15 7.39 18.67
CA ARG A 6 -14.42 8.14 18.54
C ARG A 6 -14.46 9.00 17.29
N TYR A 7 -13.36 9.67 16.95
CA TYR A 7 -13.24 10.45 15.72
C TYR A 7 -13.43 9.58 14.47
N PHE A 8 -12.82 8.38 14.44
CA PHE A 8 -13.08 7.42 13.39
C PHE A 8 -14.50 6.83 13.41
N GLN A 9 -15.13 6.71 14.57
CA GLN A 9 -16.55 6.30 14.66
C GLN A 9 -17.51 7.39 14.19
N ASP A 10 -17.21 8.66 14.46
CA ASP A 10 -18.03 9.78 13.99
C ASP A 10 -17.86 10.05 12.49
N ILE A 11 -16.65 9.91 11.97
CA ILE A 11 -16.41 9.81 10.52
C ILE A 11 -17.17 8.59 9.96
N LYS A 12 -17.15 7.48 10.65
CA LYS A 12 -17.85 6.25 10.28
C LYS A 12 -19.36 6.45 10.20
N ARG A 13 -19.98 7.17 11.15
CA ARG A 13 -21.40 7.47 11.12
C ARG A 13 -21.82 8.38 9.96
N ASN A 14 -21.01 9.37 9.61
CA ASN A 14 -21.35 10.35 8.58
C ASN A 14 -20.91 9.99 7.15
N THR A 15 -19.94 9.08 7.00
CA THR A 15 -19.35 8.73 5.70
C THR A 15 -19.48 7.24 5.34
N MET A 16 -19.65 6.35 6.32
CA MET A 16 -19.64 4.90 6.08
C MET A 16 -20.88 4.40 5.34
N PHE A 17 -22.01 5.04 5.46
CA PHE A 17 -23.17 4.59 4.71
C PHE A 17 -22.88 4.68 3.21
N ASP A 18 -22.31 5.80 2.77
CA ASP A 18 -21.92 5.97 1.36
C ASP A 18 -20.76 5.06 0.92
N SER A 19 -19.75 4.86 1.75
CA SER A 19 -18.58 4.05 1.37
C SER A 19 -18.85 2.54 1.44
N THR A 20 -19.63 2.08 2.41
CA THR A 20 -19.96 0.65 2.56
C THR A 20 -20.96 0.21 1.51
N VAL A 21 -21.99 1.01 1.26
CA VAL A 21 -22.97 0.74 0.21
C VAL A 21 -22.30 0.79 -1.16
N MET A 22 -21.39 1.74 -1.42
CA MET A 22 -20.64 1.81 -2.68
C MET A 22 -19.68 0.61 -2.87
N ARG A 23 -19.17 0.03 -1.81
CA ARG A 23 -18.27 -1.12 -1.88
C ARG A 23 -18.99 -2.42 -2.24
N PHE A 24 -20.24 -2.58 -1.79
CA PHE A 24 -21.01 -3.80 -1.99
C PHE A 24 -22.05 -3.72 -3.10
N PHE A 25 -22.57 -2.52 -3.42
CA PHE A 25 -23.58 -2.31 -4.44
C PHE A 25 -23.25 -1.14 -5.38
N PRO A 26 -22.22 -1.24 -6.23
CA PRO A 26 -21.83 -0.15 -7.13
C PRO A 26 -22.87 0.15 -8.22
N PHE A 27 -23.89 -0.69 -8.38
CA PHE A 27 -24.78 -0.66 -9.54
C PHE A 27 -26.19 -0.11 -9.26
N ILE A 28 -26.57 0.14 -8.01
CA ILE A 28 -27.97 0.47 -7.68
C ILE A 28 -28.11 1.94 -7.26
N PHE A 29 -28.87 2.71 -8.06
CA PHE A 29 -29.44 4.04 -7.74
C PHE A 29 -28.50 5.21 -7.48
N PHE A 30 -27.29 5.26 -8.05
CA PHE A 30 -26.40 6.39 -7.83
C PHE A 30 -26.39 7.38 -9.00
N LYS A 31 -26.50 8.68 -8.68
CA LYS A 31 -26.19 9.74 -9.64
C LYS A 31 -24.70 9.65 -10.01
N LEU A 32 -24.41 9.61 -11.30
CA LEU A 32 -23.07 9.51 -11.84
C LEU A 32 -22.67 10.84 -12.46
N GLY A 33 -21.45 11.29 -12.14
CA GLY A 33 -20.83 12.44 -12.78
C GLY A 33 -20.36 12.15 -14.20
N ARG A 34 -19.77 13.17 -14.84
CA ARG A 34 -19.09 13.02 -16.14
C ARG A 34 -17.83 12.15 -15.99
N THR A 35 -17.34 11.65 -17.10
CA THR A 35 -16.05 10.96 -17.15
C THR A 35 -15.17 11.59 -18.21
N ASP A 36 -13.93 11.85 -17.87
CA ASP A 36 -12.84 12.33 -18.72
C ASP A 36 -11.64 11.37 -18.64
N LEU A 37 -11.92 10.11 -18.30
CA LEU A 37 -10.91 9.05 -18.16
C LEU A 37 -10.31 8.67 -19.51
N THR A 38 -8.99 8.62 -19.53
CA THR A 38 -8.24 7.98 -20.62
C THR A 38 -8.09 6.47 -20.38
N GLN A 39 -7.85 5.71 -21.42
CA GLN A 39 -7.59 4.27 -21.31
C GLN A 39 -6.37 3.98 -20.43
N ALA A 40 -5.33 4.80 -20.51
CA ALA A 40 -4.14 4.66 -19.68
C ALA A 40 -4.43 4.85 -18.18
N GLU A 41 -5.28 5.81 -17.82
CA GLU A 41 -5.70 6.03 -16.44
C GLU A 41 -6.52 4.85 -15.90
N ILE A 42 -7.38 4.27 -16.71
CA ILE A 42 -8.17 3.08 -16.35
C ILE A 42 -7.21 1.91 -16.11
N GLN A 43 -6.31 1.62 -17.04
CA GLN A 43 -5.34 0.54 -16.92
C GLN A 43 -4.48 0.70 -15.66
N LYS A 44 -3.98 1.89 -15.40
CA LYS A 44 -3.23 2.18 -14.18
C LYS A 44 -4.08 1.99 -12.92
N GLY A 45 -5.34 2.40 -12.95
CA GLY A 45 -6.28 2.27 -11.83
C GLY A 45 -6.61 0.81 -11.46
N ILE A 46 -6.64 -0.09 -12.44
CA ILE A 46 -6.95 -1.51 -12.21
C ILE A 46 -5.72 -2.38 -12.02
N SER A 47 -4.52 -1.89 -12.38
CA SER A 47 -3.27 -2.67 -12.46
C SER A 47 -2.95 -3.42 -11.16
N PHE A 48 -3.04 -2.74 -10.02
CA PHE A 48 -2.74 -3.34 -8.72
C PHE A 48 -3.71 -4.49 -8.38
N GLU A 49 -5.01 -4.26 -8.58
CA GLU A 49 -6.02 -5.28 -8.25
C GLU A 49 -5.92 -6.47 -9.20
N LEU A 50 -5.65 -6.22 -10.48
CA LEU A 50 -5.45 -7.24 -11.49
C LEU A 50 -4.20 -8.08 -11.20
N ALA A 51 -3.05 -7.44 -10.92
CA ALA A 51 -1.81 -8.12 -10.59
C ALA A 51 -1.96 -8.98 -9.31
N ARG A 52 -2.58 -8.42 -8.27
CA ARG A 52 -2.83 -9.10 -7.01
C ARG A 52 -3.69 -10.36 -7.19
N LYS A 53 -4.72 -10.29 -8.02
CA LYS A 53 -5.62 -11.41 -8.29
C LYS A 53 -5.00 -12.44 -9.21
N LYS A 54 -4.33 -12.02 -10.28
CA LYS A 54 -3.61 -12.93 -11.19
C LYS A 54 -2.61 -13.79 -10.42
N ARG A 55 -1.89 -13.22 -9.46
CA ARG A 55 -0.94 -13.94 -8.63
C ARG A 55 -1.60 -14.96 -7.70
N LYS A 56 -2.72 -14.59 -7.08
CA LYS A 56 -3.44 -15.46 -6.15
C LYS A 56 -4.17 -16.62 -6.86
N TYR A 57 -4.66 -16.39 -8.07
CA TYR A 57 -5.52 -17.32 -8.80
C TYR A 57 -4.95 -17.63 -10.19
N PHE A 58 -3.66 -17.93 -10.26
CA PHE A 58 -2.93 -18.16 -11.52
C PHE A 58 -3.51 -19.30 -12.40
N TYR A 59 -4.22 -20.24 -11.78
CA TYR A 59 -4.85 -21.38 -12.44
C TYR A 59 -6.11 -21.02 -13.25
N ILE A 60 -6.65 -19.80 -13.09
CA ILE A 60 -7.90 -19.38 -13.79
C ILE A 60 -7.52 -18.49 -14.99
N LYS A 61 -6.54 -18.91 -15.81
CA LYS A 61 -6.01 -18.09 -16.92
C LYS A 61 -7.06 -17.60 -17.91
N TYR A 62 -8.02 -18.44 -18.26
CA TYR A 62 -9.04 -18.13 -19.26
C TYR A 62 -10.07 -17.08 -18.81
N PHE A 63 -10.18 -16.81 -17.53
CA PHE A 63 -11.12 -15.83 -16.98
C PHE A 63 -10.53 -14.41 -16.86
N TRP A 64 -9.22 -14.25 -17.07
CA TRP A 64 -8.58 -12.94 -16.89
C TRP A 64 -9.13 -11.84 -17.80
N PRO A 65 -9.41 -12.05 -19.09
CA PRO A 65 -10.00 -11.00 -19.93
C PRO A 65 -11.36 -10.51 -19.41
N PHE A 66 -12.21 -11.43 -18.95
CA PHE A 66 -13.52 -11.08 -18.39
C PHE A 66 -13.37 -10.34 -17.05
N TYR A 67 -12.46 -10.78 -16.21
CA TYR A 67 -12.18 -10.11 -14.94
C TYR A 67 -11.59 -8.71 -15.14
N GLU A 68 -10.70 -8.55 -16.10
CA GLU A 68 -10.14 -7.25 -16.48
C GLU A 68 -11.22 -6.31 -17.01
N ALA A 69 -12.09 -6.77 -17.91
CA ALA A 69 -13.24 -6.02 -18.38
C ALA A 69 -14.19 -5.62 -17.23
N PHE A 70 -14.43 -6.53 -16.30
CA PHE A 70 -15.20 -6.23 -15.09
C PHE A 70 -14.54 -5.13 -14.24
N LEU A 71 -13.23 -5.19 -14.01
CA LEU A 71 -12.49 -4.15 -13.28
C LEU A 71 -12.53 -2.80 -14.00
N HIS A 72 -12.46 -2.78 -15.35
CA HIS A 72 -12.63 -1.56 -16.13
C HIS A 72 -13.98 -0.89 -15.86
N ILE A 73 -15.06 -1.66 -16.00
CA ILE A 73 -16.42 -1.17 -15.74
C ILE A 73 -16.54 -0.66 -14.30
N LEU A 74 -16.05 -1.44 -13.35
CA LEU A 74 -16.11 -1.11 -11.93
C LEU A 74 -15.33 0.18 -11.62
N PHE A 75 -14.14 0.36 -12.22
CA PHE A 75 -13.34 1.56 -12.05
C PHE A 75 -14.04 2.81 -12.60
N VAL A 76 -14.63 2.73 -13.79
CA VAL A 76 -15.40 3.82 -14.39
C VAL A 76 -16.60 4.21 -13.51
N ILE A 77 -17.30 3.21 -12.94
CA ILE A 77 -18.42 3.45 -12.01
C ILE A 77 -17.93 4.17 -10.75
N TYR A 78 -16.86 3.71 -10.12
CA TYR A 78 -16.27 4.39 -8.95
C TYR A 78 -15.86 5.82 -9.29
N TYR A 79 -15.14 5.99 -10.40
CA TYR A 79 -14.70 7.32 -10.83
C TYR A 79 -15.87 8.27 -11.02
N ARG A 80 -16.89 7.89 -11.79
CA ARG A 80 -18.08 8.71 -12.04
C ARG A 80 -18.86 9.01 -10.75
N ARG A 81 -18.97 8.04 -9.86
CA ARG A 81 -19.64 8.23 -8.57
C ARG A 81 -18.88 9.21 -7.68
N PHE A 82 -17.59 9.04 -7.54
CA PHE A 82 -16.77 9.95 -6.74
C PHE A 82 -16.66 11.34 -7.37
N THR A 83 -16.62 11.45 -8.69
CA THR A 83 -16.70 12.75 -9.36
C THR A 83 -17.98 13.48 -8.96
N TYR A 84 -19.14 12.80 -8.95
CA TYR A 84 -20.39 13.41 -8.49
C TYR A 84 -20.32 13.83 -7.03
N VAL A 85 -19.85 12.98 -6.13
CA VAL A 85 -19.79 13.28 -4.69
C VAL A 85 -18.84 14.45 -4.41
N ILE A 86 -17.66 14.42 -4.98
CA ILE A 86 -16.61 15.43 -4.79
C ILE A 86 -17.07 16.78 -5.35
N SER A 87 -17.68 16.80 -6.55
CA SER A 87 -18.20 18.04 -7.14
C SER A 87 -19.33 18.67 -6.34
N LYS A 88 -20.09 17.89 -5.56
CA LYS A 88 -21.14 18.39 -4.69
C LYS A 88 -20.63 18.88 -3.33
N ARG A 89 -19.59 18.26 -2.80
CA ARG A 89 -19.06 18.58 -1.46
C ARG A 89 -17.92 19.58 -1.49
N MET A 90 -17.20 19.69 -2.62
CA MET A 90 -16.09 20.62 -2.83
C MET A 90 -15.08 20.60 -1.65
N PRO A 91 -14.52 19.46 -1.27
CA PRO A 91 -13.63 19.38 -0.11
C PRO A 91 -12.27 20.04 -0.40
N ASP A 92 -11.70 20.70 0.60
CA ASP A 92 -10.35 21.28 0.52
C ASP A 92 -9.23 20.24 0.65
N LEU A 93 -9.54 19.12 1.30
CA LEU A 93 -8.60 18.03 1.58
C LEU A 93 -9.33 16.69 1.54
N ILE A 94 -8.73 15.72 0.89
CA ILE A 94 -9.20 14.33 0.91
C ILE A 94 -8.13 13.44 1.55
N CYS A 95 -8.54 12.70 2.58
CA CYS A 95 -7.73 11.72 3.28
C CYS A 95 -7.94 10.33 2.67
N ILE A 96 -6.87 9.66 2.27
CA ILE A 96 -6.91 8.36 1.59
C ILE A 96 -6.03 7.37 2.36
N TRP A 97 -6.57 6.19 2.65
CA TRP A 97 -5.77 5.11 3.17
C TRP A 97 -5.06 4.37 2.03
N ASN A 98 -3.73 4.32 2.05
CA ASN A 98 -2.85 3.66 1.07
C ASN A 98 -2.93 4.24 -0.37
N GLY A 99 -4.09 4.27 -1.01
CA GLY A 99 -4.28 4.90 -2.33
C GLY A 99 -3.97 4.03 -3.56
N HIS A 100 -3.69 2.74 -3.38
CA HIS A 100 -3.40 1.81 -4.50
C HIS A 100 -4.61 1.00 -4.97
N ARG A 101 -5.59 0.79 -4.09
CA ARG A 101 -6.78 0.01 -4.44
C ARG A 101 -7.68 0.78 -5.39
N LEU A 102 -8.55 0.06 -6.04
CA LEU A 102 -9.40 0.56 -7.11
C LEU A 102 -10.25 1.78 -6.72
N PRO A 103 -11.01 1.79 -5.60
CA PRO A 103 -11.80 2.96 -5.23
C PRO A 103 -10.91 4.14 -4.79
N GLU A 104 -9.86 3.88 -4.01
CA GLU A 104 -8.94 4.91 -3.53
C GLU A 104 -8.16 5.55 -4.68
N TYR A 105 -7.77 4.76 -5.68
CA TYR A 105 -7.10 5.28 -6.87
C TYR A 105 -8.02 6.19 -7.70
N ALA A 106 -9.31 5.86 -7.82
CA ALA A 106 -10.28 6.72 -8.50
C ALA A 106 -10.41 8.08 -7.80
N ILE A 107 -10.49 8.09 -6.46
CA ILE A 107 -10.53 9.32 -5.66
C ILE A 107 -9.26 10.14 -5.85
N LYS A 108 -8.08 9.50 -5.77
CA LYS A 108 -6.78 10.14 -6.00
C LYS A 108 -6.70 10.82 -7.36
N LEU A 109 -7.19 10.16 -8.40
CA LEU A 109 -7.19 10.70 -9.76
C LEU A 109 -8.10 11.93 -9.88
N ILE A 110 -9.32 11.85 -9.32
CA ILE A 110 -10.27 12.98 -9.32
C ILE A 110 -9.69 14.16 -8.55
N ALA A 111 -9.13 13.92 -7.36
CA ALA A 111 -8.54 14.97 -6.54
C ALA A 111 -7.40 15.67 -7.28
N LYS A 112 -6.51 14.93 -7.95
CA LYS A 112 -5.44 15.50 -8.77
C LYS A 112 -5.95 16.34 -9.93
N LYS A 113 -6.97 15.87 -10.67
CA LYS A 113 -7.57 16.61 -11.78
C LYS A 113 -8.26 17.90 -11.34
N ASN A 114 -8.74 17.95 -10.11
CA ASN A 114 -9.43 19.13 -9.55
C ASN A 114 -8.57 19.95 -8.59
N ASN A 115 -7.25 19.70 -8.51
CA ASN A 115 -6.32 20.40 -7.63
C ASN A 115 -6.72 20.36 -6.14
N ILE A 116 -7.39 19.29 -5.71
CA ILE A 116 -7.77 19.08 -4.31
C ILE A 116 -6.56 18.46 -3.59
N ARG A 117 -6.24 19.00 -2.41
CA ARG A 117 -5.15 18.48 -1.58
C ARG A 117 -5.43 17.04 -1.15
N LEU A 118 -4.36 16.25 -1.08
CA LEU A 118 -4.41 14.85 -0.65
C LEU A 118 -3.57 14.64 0.60
N ALA A 119 -4.00 13.75 1.47
CA ALA A 119 -3.20 13.19 2.54
C ALA A 119 -3.37 11.67 2.53
N PHE A 120 -2.28 10.96 2.34
CA PHE A 120 -2.24 9.51 2.33
C PHE A 120 -1.83 8.99 3.69
N PHE A 121 -2.52 7.95 4.14
CA PHE A 121 -2.31 7.33 5.44
C PHE A 121 -1.88 5.88 5.26
N GLU A 122 -0.92 5.45 6.06
CA GLU A 122 -0.49 4.05 6.17
C GLU A 122 -0.05 3.77 7.61
N ASN A 123 0.01 2.50 8.00
CA ASN A 123 0.60 2.12 9.27
C ASN A 123 2.04 2.62 9.35
N GLY A 124 2.38 3.25 10.46
CA GLY A 124 3.73 3.71 10.70
C GLY A 124 4.69 2.57 11.02
N LEU A 125 5.99 2.86 10.96
CA LEU A 125 7.05 1.92 11.29
C LEU A 125 7.01 1.53 12.78
N LEU A 126 6.69 2.49 13.65
CA LEU A 126 6.60 2.27 15.09
C LEU A 126 5.21 1.75 15.49
N PRO A 127 5.10 0.96 16.57
CA PRO A 127 3.81 0.55 17.12
C PRO A 127 2.89 1.75 17.37
N ASP A 128 1.61 1.57 17.12
CA ASP A 128 0.56 2.58 17.32
C ASP A 128 0.80 3.93 16.60
N SER A 129 1.69 3.94 15.59
CA SER A 129 1.97 5.11 14.76
C SER A 129 1.29 5.01 13.38
N THR A 130 1.14 6.17 12.76
CA THR A 130 0.57 6.30 11.40
C THR A 130 1.44 7.27 10.62
N THR A 131 1.85 6.88 9.42
CA THR A 131 2.47 7.78 8.46
C THR A 131 1.39 8.59 7.74
N VAL A 132 1.67 9.86 7.53
CA VAL A 132 0.84 10.77 6.74
C VAL A 132 1.72 11.49 5.73
N ASP A 133 1.35 11.43 4.46
CA ASP A 133 2.16 12.01 3.38
C ASP A 133 1.27 12.61 2.28
N PRO A 134 1.62 13.78 1.72
CA PRO A 134 0.80 14.43 0.68
C PRO A 134 0.92 13.77 -0.71
N ASN A 135 1.97 13.02 -0.98
CA ASN A 135 2.25 12.43 -2.29
C ASN A 135 1.78 10.98 -2.40
N GLY A 136 1.95 10.22 -1.33
CA GLY A 136 1.62 8.79 -1.31
C GLY A 136 2.20 8.08 -0.11
N VAL A 137 2.14 6.76 -0.14
CA VAL A 137 2.74 5.89 0.88
C VAL A 137 3.86 5.06 0.28
N ASN A 138 4.72 4.51 1.12
CA ASN A 138 5.83 3.64 0.73
C ASN A 138 6.72 4.31 -0.34
N ASP A 139 6.85 3.71 -1.51
CA ASP A 139 7.66 4.21 -2.61
C ASP A 139 7.21 5.58 -3.16
N LEU A 140 5.94 5.92 -2.99
CA LEU A 140 5.36 7.17 -3.49
C LEU A 140 5.37 8.32 -2.50
N ASN A 141 5.96 8.15 -1.31
CA ASN A 141 6.00 9.20 -0.30
C ASN A 141 6.91 10.37 -0.70
N SER A 142 6.76 11.49 -0.01
CA SER A 142 7.51 12.72 -0.26
C SER A 142 8.91 12.75 0.35
N VAL A 143 9.33 11.65 1.01
CA VAL A 143 10.68 11.58 1.61
C VAL A 143 11.73 11.66 0.50
N PRO A 144 12.70 12.59 0.59
CA PRO A 144 13.77 12.73 -0.40
C PRO A 144 14.56 11.44 -0.60
N ARG A 145 15.00 11.20 -1.84
CA ARG A 145 15.77 9.99 -2.21
C ARG A 145 17.24 10.30 -2.44
N GLU A 146 17.56 11.57 -2.55
CA GLU A 146 18.89 12.07 -2.85
C GLU A 146 19.80 11.93 -1.63
N LYS A 147 20.98 11.35 -1.83
CA LYS A 147 22.00 11.14 -0.78
C LYS A 147 22.38 12.44 -0.11
N GLU A 148 22.54 13.49 -0.90
CA GLU A 148 22.96 14.83 -0.47
C GLU A 148 22.00 15.45 0.55
N PHE A 149 20.70 15.13 0.46
CA PHE A 149 19.73 15.57 1.46
C PHE A 149 20.08 15.01 2.85
N TYR A 150 20.41 13.74 2.93
CA TYR A 150 20.71 13.07 4.21
C TYR A 150 22.09 13.45 4.76
N GLU A 151 23.07 13.68 3.90
CA GLU A 151 24.40 14.12 4.31
C GLU A 151 24.39 15.54 4.91
N ASN A 152 23.49 16.40 4.42
CA ASN A 152 23.32 17.77 4.89
C ASN A 152 22.18 17.93 5.92
N TYR A 153 21.49 16.87 6.28
CA TYR A 153 20.35 16.92 7.19
C TYR A 153 20.82 17.15 8.63
N ALA A 154 20.56 18.35 9.15
CA ALA A 154 20.71 18.63 10.58
C ALA A 154 19.38 18.30 11.29
N PRO A 155 19.34 17.29 12.18
CA PRO A 155 18.11 16.98 12.91
C PRO A 155 17.70 18.19 13.75
N SER A 156 16.48 18.67 13.55
CA SER A 156 15.91 19.70 14.41
C SER A 156 15.82 19.14 15.83
N GLY A 157 16.64 19.59 16.76
CA GLY A 157 16.92 19.09 18.11
C GLY A 157 15.76 18.67 19.03
N LYS A 158 14.66 18.23 18.51
CA LYS A 158 13.65 17.48 19.22
C LYS A 158 14.15 16.04 19.36
N ASN A 159 14.86 15.77 20.44
CA ASN A 159 15.07 14.39 20.87
C ASN A 159 13.69 13.76 21.08
N LEU A 160 13.21 13.06 20.07
CA LEU A 160 12.16 12.09 20.27
C LEU A 160 12.79 10.98 21.11
N ASN A 161 12.53 10.97 22.42
CA ASN A 161 12.79 9.79 23.23
C ASN A 161 11.88 8.66 22.74
N LEU A 162 12.29 8.05 21.64
CA LEU A 162 11.65 6.87 21.10
C LEU A 162 12.14 5.69 21.91
N GLU A 163 11.43 5.36 22.99
CA GLU A 163 11.58 4.04 23.61
C GLU A 163 11.19 3.00 22.55
N ILE A 164 12.16 2.21 22.12
CA ILE A 164 11.91 1.04 21.27
C ILE A 164 11.13 0.05 22.13
N GLN A 165 9.81 0.11 22.03
CA GLN A 165 8.95 -0.85 22.69
C GLN A 165 8.93 -2.13 21.88
N GLN A 166 9.17 -3.25 22.53
CA GLN A 166 8.94 -4.57 21.94
C GLN A 166 7.48 -4.62 21.45
N ARG A 167 7.30 -4.88 20.17
CA ARG A 167 5.97 -5.02 19.59
C ARG A 167 5.25 -6.12 20.37
N ALA A 168 4.21 -5.76 21.14
CA ALA A 168 3.40 -6.74 21.84
C ALA A 168 3.03 -7.81 20.82
N SER A 169 3.42 -9.06 21.10
CA SER A 169 3.20 -10.17 20.19
C SER A 169 1.71 -10.18 19.86
N ILE A 170 1.39 -9.75 18.64
CA ILE A 170 0.06 -10.05 18.11
C ILE A 170 -0.03 -11.55 18.29
N LYS A 171 -1.04 -12.02 19.02
CA LYS A 171 -1.34 -13.44 19.15
C LYS A 171 -1.55 -13.98 17.75
N SER A 172 -0.47 -14.16 17.02
CA SER A 172 -0.44 -14.75 15.71
C SER A 172 -0.84 -16.18 15.95
N LYS A 173 -2.00 -16.53 15.47
CA LYS A 173 -2.53 -17.88 15.50
C LYS A 173 -1.38 -18.83 15.18
N LYS A 174 -0.83 -19.48 16.22
CA LYS A 174 -0.03 -20.73 16.28
C LYS A 174 0.97 -21.11 15.16
N ARG A 175 1.19 -20.32 14.13
CA ARG A 175 2.06 -20.72 12.99
C ARG A 175 3.47 -20.16 13.01
N TYR A 176 3.78 -19.16 13.84
CA TYR A 176 5.09 -18.52 13.92
C TYR A 176 5.59 -18.32 15.36
N SER A 177 5.12 -19.13 16.30
CA SER A 177 5.70 -19.17 17.63
C SER A 177 6.87 -20.16 17.66
N LYS A 178 7.94 -19.86 16.93
CA LYS A 178 9.24 -20.46 17.19
C LYS A 178 10.22 -19.32 17.41
N SER A 179 10.46 -19.15 18.60
CA SER A 179 11.61 -18.90 19.48
C SER A 179 12.40 -17.61 19.22
N PRO A 180 12.55 -16.81 20.29
CA PRO A 180 13.58 -15.78 20.40
C PRO A 180 15.02 -16.30 20.19
N GLU A 181 15.21 -17.60 20.36
CA GLU A 181 16.52 -18.30 20.29
C GLU A 181 17.22 -18.24 18.91
N LEU A 182 16.49 -17.89 17.85
CA LEU A 182 17.06 -17.80 16.49
C LEU A 182 18.00 -16.60 16.27
N TYR A 183 18.11 -15.68 17.23
CA TYR A 183 18.92 -14.46 17.09
C TYR A 183 20.22 -14.49 17.88
N GLU A 184 20.45 -15.52 18.71
CA GLU A 184 21.65 -15.62 19.53
C GLU A 184 22.88 -16.06 18.73
N ASP A 185 22.70 -16.72 17.56
CA ASP A 185 23.76 -17.28 16.74
C ASP A 185 23.81 -16.64 15.32
N LEU A 186 23.65 -15.34 15.20
CA LEU A 186 23.84 -14.68 13.90
C LEU A 186 25.32 -14.75 13.47
N PRO A 187 25.60 -15.07 12.20
CA PRO A 187 26.96 -15.04 11.67
C PRO A 187 27.58 -13.64 11.82
N GLU A 188 28.90 -13.58 12.01
CA GLU A 188 29.61 -12.30 12.13
C GLU A 188 29.48 -11.43 10.88
N LYS A 189 29.43 -12.08 9.69
CA LYS A 189 29.20 -11.43 8.41
C LYS A 189 27.90 -11.92 7.79
N PHE A 190 26.91 -11.06 7.67
CA PHE A 190 25.67 -11.41 7.01
C PHE A 190 25.01 -10.26 6.27
N ILE A 191 24.21 -10.60 5.28
CA ILE A 191 23.27 -9.71 4.61
C ILE A 191 21.86 -10.07 5.06
N TYR A 192 21.20 -9.13 5.73
CA TYR A 192 19.80 -9.32 6.13
C TYR A 192 18.86 -9.17 4.94
N VAL A 193 18.05 -10.18 4.68
CA VAL A 193 17.12 -10.22 3.55
C VAL A 193 15.68 -10.40 4.04
N PRO A 194 14.97 -9.33 4.29
CA PRO A 194 13.58 -9.41 4.74
C PRO A 194 12.65 -9.83 3.60
N PHE A 195 12.03 -11.01 3.75
CA PHE A 195 11.01 -11.46 2.82
C PHE A 195 9.70 -10.70 3.00
N GLN A 196 9.09 -10.33 1.89
CA GLN A 196 7.79 -9.68 1.85
C GLN A 196 6.67 -10.68 1.51
N VAL A 197 5.43 -10.32 1.74
CA VAL A 197 4.32 -11.12 1.22
C VAL A 197 4.21 -10.94 -0.30
N ASN A 198 4.02 -12.04 -1.01
CA ASN A 198 4.01 -12.06 -2.49
C ASN A 198 2.99 -11.10 -3.15
N HIS A 199 1.97 -10.64 -2.44
CA HIS A 199 0.95 -9.72 -2.94
C HIS A 199 1.07 -8.30 -2.36
N ASP A 200 2.21 -7.98 -1.76
CA ASP A 200 2.53 -6.63 -1.33
C ASP A 200 2.68 -5.67 -2.53
N SER A 201 2.28 -4.42 -2.35
CA SER A 201 2.38 -3.41 -3.41
C SER A 201 3.83 -3.14 -3.82
N GLN A 202 4.79 -3.26 -2.91
CA GLN A 202 6.21 -3.09 -3.22
C GLN A 202 6.69 -4.18 -4.19
N VAL A 203 6.27 -5.42 -3.99
CA VAL A 203 6.62 -6.54 -4.89
C VAL A 203 5.87 -6.44 -6.22
N LEU A 204 4.57 -6.08 -6.19
CA LEU A 204 3.72 -6.09 -7.38
C LEU A 204 3.90 -4.90 -8.31
N LEU A 205 4.24 -3.73 -7.76
CA LEU A 205 4.27 -2.46 -8.52
C LEU A 205 5.66 -1.84 -8.58
N ASN A 206 6.48 -2.01 -7.55
CA ASN A 206 7.68 -1.23 -7.36
C ASN A 206 8.97 -2.06 -7.44
N SER A 207 8.88 -3.39 -7.53
CA SER A 207 10.05 -4.24 -7.73
C SER A 207 10.36 -4.41 -9.22
N PRO A 208 11.45 -3.82 -9.74
CA PRO A 208 11.76 -3.87 -11.17
C PRO A 208 12.40 -5.20 -11.61
N ARG A 209 12.94 -5.99 -10.68
CA ARG A 209 13.73 -7.17 -10.98
C ARG A 209 13.20 -8.45 -10.39
N VAL A 210 12.50 -8.38 -9.26
CA VAL A 210 12.01 -9.54 -8.52
C VAL A 210 10.49 -9.49 -8.48
N ASN A 211 9.84 -10.48 -9.10
CA ASN A 211 8.38 -10.53 -9.17
C ASN A 211 7.75 -11.37 -8.05
N SER A 212 8.55 -12.16 -7.34
CA SER A 212 8.06 -13.00 -6.23
C SER A 212 9.16 -13.27 -5.21
N MET A 213 8.76 -13.71 -4.02
CA MET A 213 9.73 -14.14 -3.01
C MET A 213 10.42 -15.45 -3.40
N ASP A 214 9.75 -16.30 -4.16
CA ASP A 214 10.38 -17.51 -4.73
C ASP A 214 11.48 -17.13 -5.73
N GLU A 215 11.27 -16.12 -6.56
CA GLU A 215 12.28 -15.60 -7.47
C GLU A 215 13.42 -14.92 -6.70
N LEU A 216 13.13 -14.16 -5.65
CA LEU A 216 14.15 -13.60 -4.76
C LEU A 216 15.00 -14.71 -4.15
N PHE A 217 14.36 -15.77 -3.66
CA PHE A 217 15.09 -16.93 -3.11
C PHE A 217 16.02 -17.57 -4.14
N GLN A 218 15.59 -17.72 -5.39
CA GLN A 218 16.43 -18.25 -6.47
C GLN A 218 17.64 -17.34 -6.76
N TRP A 219 17.44 -16.01 -6.74
CA TRP A 219 18.53 -15.05 -6.88
C TRP A 219 19.53 -15.14 -5.73
N LEU A 220 19.05 -15.32 -4.50
CA LEU A 220 19.91 -15.50 -3.33
C LEU A 220 20.71 -16.79 -3.42
N ASP A 221 20.08 -17.92 -3.75
CA ASP A 221 20.72 -19.21 -3.94
C ASP A 221 21.80 -19.15 -5.03
N TYR A 222 21.50 -18.48 -6.15
CA TYR A 222 22.48 -18.24 -7.19
C TYR A 222 23.65 -17.38 -6.69
N SER A 223 23.37 -16.32 -5.94
CA SER A 223 24.39 -15.40 -5.42
C SER A 223 25.32 -16.09 -4.42
N ILE A 224 24.77 -16.90 -3.52
CA ILE A 224 25.57 -17.71 -2.58
C ILE A 224 26.55 -18.63 -3.33
N LYS A 225 26.08 -19.28 -4.38
CA LYS A 225 26.93 -20.19 -5.19
C LYS A 225 28.04 -19.47 -5.97
N LYS A 226 27.88 -18.16 -6.20
CA LYS A 226 28.81 -17.32 -6.96
C LYS A 226 29.76 -16.52 -6.08
N THR A 227 29.45 -16.34 -4.80
CA THR A 227 30.33 -15.58 -3.90
C THR A 227 31.59 -16.35 -3.58
N GLU A 228 32.71 -15.65 -3.57
CA GLU A 228 34.03 -16.18 -3.15
C GLU A 228 34.19 -16.12 -1.62
N ASP A 229 33.48 -15.20 -0.96
CA ASP A 229 33.51 -15.07 0.51
C ASP A 229 32.64 -16.16 1.15
N LYS A 230 33.32 -17.17 1.71
CA LYS A 230 32.69 -18.32 2.37
C LYS A 230 32.11 -18.00 3.75
N ASP A 231 32.50 -16.86 4.31
CA ASP A 231 32.04 -16.40 5.63
C ASP A 231 30.84 -15.46 5.53
N LEU A 232 30.38 -15.16 4.30
CA LEU A 232 29.20 -14.32 4.07
C LEU A 232 27.93 -15.17 4.04
N PHE A 233 26.98 -14.80 4.88
CA PHE A 233 25.67 -15.44 4.98
C PHE A 233 24.52 -14.50 4.56
N PHE A 234 23.41 -15.08 4.08
CA PHE A 234 22.14 -14.38 3.92
C PHE A 234 21.18 -14.84 5.01
N VAL A 235 20.62 -13.89 5.76
CA VAL A 235 19.78 -14.12 6.93
C VAL A 235 18.41 -13.44 6.77
#